data_d70f88d770639d1f5531683225c0dc55
#
_entry.id   d70f88d770639d1f5531683225c0dc55
#
_cell.length_a   1.000
_cell.length_b   1.000
_cell.length_c   1.000
_cell.angle_alpha   90.00
_cell.angle_beta   90.00
_cell.angle_gamma   90.00
#
_symmetry.space_group_name_H-M   'P 1'
#
loop_
_entity.id
_entity.type
_entity.pdbx_description
1 polymer ?
#
loop_
_entity_poly.entity_id
_entity_poly.type
_entity_poly.pdbx_seq_one_letter_code
_entity_poly.pdbx_strand_id
1 'polypeptide(L)'
;MPVLTLVVGVLTYRRADQLRAGLSVILAQVSILNADGRGVAARVLVVDNDPVGSARSAVASLADSRVKYAHEPVPGISAGRNRALDEASDADLLAFIDDDETPRPGWLTALVDTWLSTRPTAVMGRVFFNVPADADPWVVTGGFFARPRHPTGTEIAVAGAGNLLLDLRQVRALGVRFDPRLGLSGGEDTLFSRLLVRRGGRIVWCDESVADDNVPAKRATRQWVLQRAWRVGNCTALADLYLAGNVAERCVSRVRYTLRGLARIAGGTLRYAVGRLVGSDRHEARGLRTARRGQGMLSGARGTRFDEYARSVA
;
A
#
# COMPACT_ATOMS: atom_id res chain seq x y z
N MET A 1 31.82 3.28 11.05
CA MET A 1 30.58 2.55 11.36
C MET A 1 30.34 1.55 10.25
N PRO A 2 29.73 0.38 10.48
CA PRO A 2 29.38 -0.51 9.37
C PRO A 2 28.42 0.23 8.43
N VAL A 3 28.59 0.02 7.13
CA VAL A 3 27.73 0.60 6.10
C VAL A 3 26.36 -0.07 6.18
N LEU A 4 25.30 0.73 6.30
CA LEU A 4 23.91 0.23 6.27
C LEU A 4 23.55 -0.19 4.85
N THR A 5 22.92 -1.34 4.70
CA THR A 5 22.48 -1.85 3.41
C THR A 5 20.97 -1.64 3.24
N LEU A 6 20.58 -1.01 2.11
CA LEU A 6 19.19 -0.72 1.79
C LEU A 6 18.83 -1.30 0.42
N VAL A 7 17.69 -1.97 0.36
CA VAL A 7 17.07 -2.42 -0.89
C VAL A 7 15.83 -1.59 -1.17
N VAL A 8 15.71 -1.05 -2.39
CA VAL A 8 14.46 -0.47 -2.89
C VAL A 8 13.73 -1.56 -3.66
N GLY A 9 12.64 -2.08 -3.12
CA GLY A 9 11.83 -3.14 -3.72
C GLY A 9 10.71 -2.55 -4.57
N VAL A 10 10.72 -2.87 -5.87
CA VAL A 10 9.68 -2.49 -6.82
C VAL A 10 8.98 -3.75 -7.32
N LEU A 11 7.67 -3.87 -7.02
CA LEU A 11 6.87 -4.97 -7.53
C LEU A 11 6.23 -4.56 -8.86
N THR A 12 6.24 -5.49 -9.83
CA THR A 12 5.61 -5.22 -11.13
C THR A 12 4.81 -6.42 -11.65
N TYR A 13 3.78 -6.11 -12.43
CA TYR A 13 2.96 -7.10 -13.12
C TYR A 13 2.46 -6.54 -14.46
N ARG A 14 3.04 -7.01 -15.59
CA ARG A 14 2.65 -6.63 -16.96
C ARG A 14 2.68 -5.12 -17.24
N ARG A 15 3.68 -4.40 -16.67
CA ARG A 15 3.84 -2.95 -16.80
C ARG A 15 5.27 -2.54 -17.12
N ALA A 16 5.90 -3.25 -18.06
CA ALA A 16 7.32 -3.08 -18.36
C ALA A 16 7.72 -1.62 -18.72
N ASP A 17 6.87 -0.88 -19.41
CA ASP A 17 7.14 0.50 -19.81
C ASP A 17 7.05 1.47 -18.64
N GLN A 18 6.02 1.33 -17.78
CA GLN A 18 5.88 2.12 -16.56
C GLN A 18 7.04 1.86 -15.60
N LEU A 19 7.38 0.58 -15.41
CA LEU A 19 8.53 0.16 -14.62
C LEU A 19 9.82 0.83 -15.10
N ARG A 20 10.10 0.81 -16.41
CA ARG A 20 11.31 1.42 -16.98
C ARG A 20 11.39 2.92 -16.68
N ALA A 21 10.29 3.64 -16.85
CA ALA A 21 10.22 5.06 -16.54
C ALA A 21 10.45 5.34 -15.04
N GLY A 22 9.81 4.57 -14.15
CA GLY A 22 9.97 4.71 -12.70
C GLY A 22 11.37 4.36 -12.22
N LEU A 23 12.00 3.32 -12.78
CA LEU A 23 13.33 2.87 -12.37
C LEU A 23 14.40 3.95 -12.57
N SER A 24 14.33 4.77 -13.62
CA SER A 24 15.27 5.85 -13.85
C SER A 24 15.26 6.88 -12.71
N VAL A 25 14.06 7.23 -12.22
CA VAL A 25 13.88 8.17 -11.11
C VAL A 25 14.33 7.54 -9.77
N ILE A 26 13.99 6.29 -9.54
CA ILE A 26 14.41 5.55 -8.34
C ILE A 26 15.93 5.44 -8.29
N LEU A 27 16.59 5.10 -9.39
CA LEU A 27 18.05 5.00 -9.48
C LEU A 27 18.74 6.33 -9.21
N ALA A 28 18.15 7.47 -9.62
CA ALA A 28 18.65 8.79 -9.26
C ALA A 28 18.62 9.01 -7.73
N GLN A 29 17.53 8.63 -7.05
CA GLN A 29 17.43 8.71 -5.57
C GLN A 29 18.46 7.80 -4.88
N VAL A 30 18.65 6.58 -5.40
CA VAL A 30 19.68 5.63 -4.92
C VAL A 30 21.08 6.22 -5.09
N SER A 31 21.38 6.86 -6.23
CA SER A 31 22.67 7.50 -6.46
C SER A 31 22.93 8.63 -5.47
N ILE A 32 21.93 9.49 -5.21
CA ILE A 32 22.04 10.58 -4.25
C ILE A 32 22.32 10.01 -2.84
N LEU A 33 21.53 9.02 -2.39
CA LEU A 33 21.70 8.44 -1.06
C LEU A 33 23.06 7.76 -0.88
N ASN A 34 23.59 7.08 -1.92
CA ASN A 34 24.88 6.43 -1.88
C ASN A 34 26.05 7.42 -1.81
N ALA A 35 25.86 8.64 -2.29
CA ALA A 35 26.91 9.67 -2.37
C ALA A 35 26.86 10.69 -1.20
N ASP A 36 25.80 10.71 -0.40
CA ASP A 36 25.54 11.78 0.57
C ASP A 36 26.27 11.66 1.92
N GLY A 37 27.10 10.64 2.09
CA GLY A 37 27.93 10.45 3.29
C GLY A 37 27.21 9.85 4.51
N ARG A 38 25.94 9.46 4.41
CA ARG A 38 25.20 8.79 5.51
C ARG A 38 25.68 7.39 5.84
N GLY A 39 26.61 6.83 5.04
CA GLY A 39 27.07 5.46 5.21
C GLY A 39 25.99 4.42 4.87
N VAL A 40 25.15 4.72 3.88
CA VAL A 40 24.12 3.80 3.36
C VAL A 40 24.52 3.36 1.96
N ALA A 41 24.48 2.04 1.71
CA ALA A 41 24.64 1.45 0.39
C ALA A 41 23.28 0.93 -0.09
N ALA A 42 22.68 1.64 -1.03
CA ALA A 42 21.35 1.32 -1.56
C ALA A 42 21.44 0.66 -2.94
N ARG A 43 20.55 -0.31 -3.20
CA ARG A 43 20.35 -0.97 -4.50
C ARG A 43 18.87 -1.15 -4.79
N VAL A 44 18.53 -1.48 -6.02
CA VAL A 44 17.14 -1.72 -6.45
C VAL A 44 16.91 -3.22 -6.66
N LEU A 45 15.74 -3.70 -6.24
CA LEU A 45 15.27 -5.04 -6.50
C LEU A 45 13.92 -4.94 -7.23
N VAL A 46 13.86 -5.43 -8.45
CA VAL A 46 12.60 -5.59 -9.18
C VAL A 46 12.08 -7.00 -8.97
N VAL A 47 10.85 -7.12 -8.44
CA VAL A 47 10.15 -8.40 -8.32
C VAL A 47 9.05 -8.44 -9.36
N ASP A 48 9.22 -9.29 -10.38
CA ASP A 48 8.24 -9.51 -11.44
C ASP A 48 7.29 -10.63 -11.02
N ASN A 49 6.05 -10.26 -10.74
CA ASN A 49 5.01 -11.21 -10.32
C ASN A 49 4.13 -11.67 -11.49
N ASP A 50 4.63 -11.56 -12.73
CA ASP A 50 3.99 -12.19 -13.88
C ASP A 50 4.51 -13.63 -14.06
N PRO A 51 3.63 -14.65 -14.19
CA PRO A 51 4.06 -16.03 -14.41
C PRO A 51 5.06 -16.22 -15.56
N VAL A 52 4.99 -15.38 -16.59
CA VAL A 52 5.90 -15.45 -17.76
C VAL A 52 7.13 -14.53 -17.64
N GLY A 53 7.25 -13.74 -16.57
CA GLY A 53 8.40 -12.87 -16.34
C GLY A 53 8.51 -11.72 -17.35
N SER A 54 7.40 -11.03 -17.62
CA SER A 54 7.27 -10.00 -18.68
C SER A 54 8.19 -8.79 -18.51
N ALA A 55 8.67 -8.51 -17.30
CA ALA A 55 9.57 -7.39 -17.04
C ALA A 55 11.06 -7.72 -17.22
N ARG A 56 11.44 -8.99 -17.42
CA ARG A 56 12.85 -9.42 -17.47
C ARG A 56 13.68 -8.64 -18.51
N SER A 57 13.19 -8.52 -19.73
CA SER A 57 13.91 -7.81 -20.81
C SER A 57 14.03 -6.31 -20.52
N ALA A 58 13.00 -5.69 -19.93
CA ALA A 58 13.00 -4.30 -19.57
C ALA A 58 14.05 -3.98 -18.49
N VAL A 59 14.20 -4.87 -17.49
CA VAL A 59 15.23 -4.71 -16.46
C VAL A 59 16.63 -5.00 -17.04
N ALA A 60 16.80 -6.04 -17.83
CA ALA A 60 18.09 -6.37 -18.44
C ALA A 60 18.62 -5.25 -19.36
N SER A 61 17.74 -4.54 -20.07
CA SER A 61 18.10 -3.43 -20.96
C SER A 61 18.66 -2.19 -20.23
N LEU A 62 18.48 -2.06 -18.92
CA LEU A 62 19.05 -0.95 -18.13
C LEU A 62 20.56 -1.08 -17.98
N ALA A 63 21.12 -2.30 -18.04
CA ALA A 63 22.55 -2.59 -17.87
C ALA A 63 23.17 -1.91 -16.63
N ASP A 64 22.40 -1.77 -15.55
CA ASP A 64 22.83 -1.14 -14.29
C ASP A 64 23.04 -2.21 -13.21
N SER A 65 24.26 -2.35 -12.73
CA SER A 65 24.64 -3.37 -11.74
C SER A 65 23.95 -3.21 -10.37
N ARG A 66 23.37 -2.05 -10.12
CA ARG A 66 22.59 -1.78 -8.90
C ARG A 66 21.18 -2.36 -8.95
N VAL A 67 20.72 -2.82 -10.12
CA VAL A 67 19.37 -3.39 -10.29
C VAL A 67 19.43 -4.89 -10.33
N LYS A 68 18.82 -5.54 -9.34
CA LYS A 68 18.61 -6.99 -9.29
C LYS A 68 17.19 -7.30 -9.79
N TYR A 69 17.06 -8.36 -10.59
CA TYR A 69 15.76 -8.90 -11.02
C TYR A 69 15.47 -10.20 -10.28
N ALA A 70 14.26 -10.33 -9.75
CA ALA A 70 13.71 -11.56 -9.19
C ALA A 70 12.38 -11.89 -9.84
N HIS A 71 12.15 -13.16 -10.15
CA HIS A 71 10.90 -13.67 -10.71
C HIS A 71 10.10 -14.37 -9.62
N GLU A 72 8.84 -13.96 -9.46
CA GLU A 72 7.89 -14.61 -8.56
C GLU A 72 6.66 -15.07 -9.35
N PRO A 73 6.62 -16.35 -9.78
CA PRO A 73 5.55 -16.88 -10.61
C PRO A 73 4.23 -17.11 -9.84
N VAL A 74 4.28 -17.21 -8.49
CA VAL A 74 3.08 -17.40 -7.69
C VAL A 74 2.24 -16.12 -7.73
N PRO A 75 0.98 -16.19 -8.21
CA PRO A 75 0.14 -15.00 -8.34
C PRO A 75 -0.17 -14.34 -7.00
N GLY A 76 -0.12 -13.01 -6.99
CA GLY A 76 -0.60 -12.19 -5.87
C GLY A 76 0.46 -11.29 -5.26
N ILE A 77 0.01 -10.11 -4.84
CA ILE A 77 0.87 -9.06 -4.30
C ILE A 77 1.62 -9.50 -3.03
N SER A 78 1.00 -10.36 -2.19
CA SER A 78 1.66 -10.93 -1.02
C SER A 78 2.85 -11.82 -1.38
N ALA A 79 2.74 -12.62 -2.45
CA ALA A 79 3.84 -13.45 -2.94
C ALA A 79 5.01 -12.57 -3.40
N GLY A 80 4.75 -11.55 -4.22
CA GLY A 80 5.77 -10.61 -4.68
C GLY A 80 6.45 -9.87 -3.52
N ARG A 81 5.69 -9.38 -2.52
CA ARG A 81 6.27 -8.71 -1.34
C ARG A 81 7.07 -9.65 -0.46
N ASN A 82 6.61 -10.88 -0.26
CA ASN A 82 7.39 -11.89 0.45
C ASN A 82 8.67 -12.26 -0.29
N ARG A 83 8.61 -12.35 -1.64
CA ARG A 83 9.81 -12.55 -2.45
C ARG A 83 10.81 -11.41 -2.25
N ALA A 84 10.34 -10.16 -2.17
CA ALA A 84 11.22 -9.04 -1.89
C ALA A 84 11.87 -9.13 -0.50
N LEU A 85 11.12 -9.56 0.54
CA LEU A 85 11.68 -9.82 1.87
C LEU A 85 12.77 -10.90 1.85
N ASP A 86 12.58 -11.97 1.06
CA ASP A 86 13.54 -13.07 0.95
C ASP A 86 14.81 -12.65 0.18
N GLU A 87 14.65 -11.93 -0.94
CA GLU A 87 15.77 -11.42 -1.75
C GLU A 87 16.56 -10.28 -1.07
N ALA A 88 15.98 -9.64 -0.06
CA ALA A 88 16.61 -8.63 0.78
C ALA A 88 17.08 -9.19 2.13
N SER A 89 17.25 -10.51 2.26
CA SER A 89 17.63 -11.16 3.53
C SER A 89 18.99 -10.71 4.07
N ASP A 90 19.89 -10.25 3.21
CA ASP A 90 21.21 -9.70 3.53
C ASP A 90 21.22 -8.20 3.83
N ALA A 91 20.07 -7.52 3.69
CA ALA A 91 19.95 -6.09 3.91
C ALA A 91 19.43 -5.74 5.31
N ASP A 92 19.77 -4.51 5.76
CA ASP A 92 19.26 -3.92 6.99
C ASP A 92 17.86 -3.30 6.78
N LEU A 93 17.66 -2.66 5.62
CA LEU A 93 16.46 -1.90 5.29
C LEU A 93 15.87 -2.34 3.94
N LEU A 94 14.54 -2.31 3.84
CA LEU A 94 13.81 -2.51 2.58
C LEU A 94 12.77 -1.40 2.42
N ALA A 95 12.91 -0.59 1.37
CA ALA A 95 11.93 0.41 1.00
C ALA A 95 11.06 -0.09 -0.15
N PHE A 96 9.75 -0.19 0.03
CA PHE A 96 8.81 -0.47 -1.04
C PHE A 96 8.35 0.81 -1.73
N ILE A 97 8.22 0.74 -3.05
CA ILE A 97 7.51 1.70 -3.90
C ILE A 97 6.80 0.93 -5.01
N ASP A 98 5.58 1.33 -5.35
CA ASP A 98 4.80 0.66 -6.41
C ASP A 98 5.31 1.08 -7.82
N ASP A 99 5.14 0.22 -8.83
CA ASP A 99 5.64 0.45 -10.21
C ASP A 99 4.90 1.56 -10.96
N ASP A 100 3.76 2.03 -10.44
CA ASP A 100 2.97 3.18 -10.94
C ASP A 100 3.15 4.45 -10.08
N GLU A 101 4.06 4.45 -9.12
CA GLU A 101 4.41 5.60 -8.30
C GLU A 101 5.74 6.22 -8.74
N THR A 102 5.84 7.55 -8.65
CA THR A 102 7.05 8.31 -8.98
C THR A 102 7.57 9.02 -7.73
N PRO A 103 8.77 8.69 -7.23
CA PRO A 103 9.31 9.35 -6.04
C PRO A 103 9.72 10.79 -6.34
N ARG A 104 9.36 11.72 -5.44
CA ARG A 104 9.83 13.10 -5.52
C ARG A 104 11.27 13.24 -5.04
N PRO A 105 12.00 14.32 -5.41
CA PRO A 105 13.34 14.58 -4.88
C PRO A 105 13.38 14.49 -3.35
N GLY A 106 14.38 13.79 -2.81
CA GLY A 106 14.54 13.57 -1.37
C GLY A 106 13.68 12.44 -0.77
N TRP A 107 12.88 11.74 -1.56
CA TRP A 107 12.00 10.68 -1.10
C TRP A 107 12.72 9.61 -0.26
N LEU A 108 13.80 9.03 -0.77
CA LEU A 108 14.51 7.94 -0.11
C LEU A 108 15.31 8.45 1.09
N THR A 109 15.92 9.62 0.95
CA THR A 109 16.67 10.28 2.02
C THR A 109 15.78 10.58 3.22
N ALA A 110 14.57 11.11 3.00
CA ALA A 110 13.63 11.42 4.08
C ALA A 110 13.17 10.18 4.86
N LEU A 111 12.94 9.03 4.17
CA LEU A 111 12.65 7.77 4.83
C LEU A 111 13.81 7.33 5.73
N VAL A 112 15.03 7.38 5.22
CA VAL A 112 16.24 6.99 5.97
C VAL A 112 16.48 7.92 7.15
N ASP A 113 16.37 9.24 7.00
CA ASP A 113 16.54 10.21 8.08
C ASP A 113 15.51 10.01 9.19
N THR A 114 14.25 9.77 8.82
CA THR A 114 13.19 9.45 9.79
C THR A 114 13.48 8.15 10.53
N TRP A 115 13.96 7.13 9.82
CA TRP A 115 14.35 5.87 10.46
C TRP A 115 15.57 6.05 11.38
N LEU A 116 16.59 6.78 10.95
CA LEU A 116 17.79 7.05 11.75
C LEU A 116 17.45 7.78 13.07
N SER A 117 16.53 8.74 13.03
CA SER A 117 16.17 9.55 14.18
C SER A 117 15.23 8.86 15.18
N THR A 118 14.34 7.97 14.69
CA THR A 118 13.27 7.39 15.52
C THR A 118 13.37 5.88 15.72
N ARG A 119 14.19 5.20 14.91
CA ARG A 119 14.43 3.73 14.95
C ARG A 119 13.15 2.88 15.06
N PRO A 120 12.11 3.14 14.26
CA PRO A 120 10.89 2.36 14.25
C PRO A 120 11.10 1.05 13.47
N THR A 121 10.12 0.16 13.55
CA THR A 121 10.08 -1.05 12.71
C THR A 121 9.75 -0.74 11.25
N ALA A 122 8.97 0.34 11.03
CA ALA A 122 8.65 0.82 9.70
C ALA A 122 8.46 2.34 9.67
N VAL A 123 8.78 2.96 8.52
CA VAL A 123 8.48 4.35 8.19
C VAL A 123 7.56 4.37 6.99
N MET A 124 6.38 4.99 7.12
CA MET A 124 5.46 5.20 6.01
C MET A 124 5.61 6.61 5.47
N GLY A 125 5.94 6.73 4.19
CA GLY A 125 5.91 7.99 3.46
C GLY A 125 4.51 8.33 2.92
N ARG A 126 4.39 9.52 2.39
CA ARG A 126 3.17 10.05 1.79
C ARG A 126 3.03 9.61 0.33
N VAL A 127 1.84 9.16 -0.06
CA VAL A 127 1.47 8.99 -1.47
C VAL A 127 0.53 10.13 -1.84
N PHE A 128 0.89 10.90 -2.87
CA PHE A 128 0.10 12.00 -3.40
C PHE A 128 -0.56 11.57 -4.71
N PHE A 129 -1.89 11.64 -4.75
CA PHE A 129 -2.66 11.25 -5.91
C PHE A 129 -2.86 12.43 -6.87
N ASN A 130 -2.30 12.32 -8.06
CA ASN A 130 -2.56 13.24 -9.16
C ASN A 130 -3.83 12.78 -9.90
N VAL A 131 -4.94 13.43 -9.61
CA VAL A 131 -6.23 13.15 -10.26
C VAL A 131 -6.27 13.87 -11.60
N PRO A 132 -6.62 13.20 -12.72
CA PRO A 132 -6.67 13.84 -14.02
C PRO A 132 -7.71 14.97 -14.07
N ALA A 133 -7.44 16.01 -14.88
CA ALA A 133 -8.27 17.20 -14.96
C ALA A 133 -9.70 16.91 -15.50
N ASP A 134 -9.84 15.85 -16.31
CA ASP A 134 -11.08 15.36 -16.90
C ASP A 134 -11.78 14.29 -16.04
N ALA A 135 -11.34 14.11 -14.78
CA ALA A 135 -11.98 13.16 -13.88
C ALA A 135 -13.47 13.50 -13.66
N ASP A 136 -14.26 12.46 -13.41
CA ASP A 136 -15.68 12.59 -13.04
C ASP A 136 -15.86 13.67 -11.95
N PRO A 137 -16.66 14.74 -12.19
CA PRO A 137 -16.89 15.81 -11.22
C PRO A 137 -17.34 15.30 -9.85
N TRP A 138 -18.10 14.22 -9.81
CA TRP A 138 -18.51 13.55 -8.57
C TRP A 138 -17.31 13.03 -7.76
N VAL A 139 -16.28 12.54 -8.44
CA VAL A 139 -15.04 12.03 -7.81
C VAL A 139 -14.26 13.18 -7.21
N VAL A 140 -14.11 14.28 -7.96
CA VAL A 140 -13.36 15.48 -7.55
C VAL A 140 -14.06 16.13 -6.34
N THR A 141 -15.38 16.41 -6.44
CA THR A 141 -16.18 17.00 -5.37
C THR A 141 -16.20 16.14 -4.10
N GLY A 142 -16.19 14.82 -4.25
CA GLY A 142 -16.12 13.89 -3.14
C GLY A 142 -14.80 13.91 -2.39
N GLY A 143 -13.70 14.30 -3.05
CA GLY A 143 -12.34 14.37 -2.46
C GLY A 143 -11.82 12.99 -2.04
N PHE A 144 -12.00 11.96 -2.90
CA PHE A 144 -11.77 10.57 -2.51
C PHE A 144 -10.31 10.11 -2.59
N PHE A 145 -9.47 10.86 -3.28
CA PHE A 145 -8.04 10.61 -3.43
C PHE A 145 -7.18 11.39 -2.41
N ALA A 146 -7.79 12.29 -1.63
CA ALA A 146 -7.08 12.94 -0.53
C ALA A 146 -6.84 11.95 0.62
N ARG A 147 -5.59 11.86 1.08
CA ARG A 147 -5.20 11.09 2.27
C ARG A 147 -4.92 12.02 3.45
N PRO A 148 -5.16 11.58 4.69
CA PRO A 148 -4.73 12.32 5.88
C PRO A 148 -3.21 12.55 5.85
N ARG A 149 -2.78 13.70 6.38
CA ARG A 149 -1.39 14.02 6.63
C ARG A 149 -1.16 14.05 8.13
N HIS A 150 0.03 13.66 8.54
CA HIS A 150 0.49 13.73 9.92
C HIS A 150 1.86 14.39 9.98
N PRO A 151 2.22 15.07 11.05
CA PRO A 151 3.60 15.50 11.27
C PRO A 151 4.54 14.30 11.24
N THR A 152 5.74 14.47 10.69
CA THR A 152 6.80 13.46 10.72
C THR A 152 7.12 13.05 12.15
N GLY A 153 7.31 11.76 12.41
CA GLY A 153 7.47 11.21 13.75
C GLY A 153 6.17 10.73 14.40
N THR A 154 4.99 11.03 13.82
CA THR A 154 3.70 10.54 14.36
C THR A 154 3.61 9.01 14.23
N GLU A 155 3.29 8.32 15.33
CA GLU A 155 3.02 6.89 15.30
C GLU A 155 1.65 6.60 14.67
N ILE A 156 1.62 5.63 13.77
CA ILE A 156 0.42 5.19 13.05
C ILE A 156 0.21 3.69 13.20
N ALA A 157 -1.05 3.25 13.18
CA ALA A 157 -1.41 1.84 13.37
C ALA A 157 -1.53 1.03 12.07
N VAL A 158 -1.60 1.71 10.92
CA VAL A 158 -1.81 1.08 9.61
C VAL A 158 -1.00 1.83 8.57
N ALA A 159 -0.25 1.09 7.76
CA ALA A 159 0.54 1.61 6.66
C ALA A 159 0.14 0.93 5.34
N GLY A 160 0.16 1.69 4.25
CA GLY A 160 0.18 1.14 2.89
C GLY A 160 1.61 0.85 2.48
N ALA A 161 1.81 -0.16 1.63
CA ALA A 161 3.14 -0.60 1.25
C ALA A 161 3.69 0.07 -0.04
N GLY A 162 2.95 1.00 -0.66
CA GLY A 162 3.44 1.73 -1.84
C GLY A 162 4.57 2.70 -1.52
N ASN A 163 4.64 3.24 -0.29
CA ASN A 163 5.74 4.09 0.17
C ASN A 163 6.07 3.72 1.62
N LEU A 164 6.85 2.64 1.81
CA LEU A 164 7.07 2.03 3.12
C LEU A 164 8.52 1.54 3.26
N LEU A 165 9.26 2.08 4.23
CA LEU A 165 10.56 1.56 4.64
C LEU A 165 10.38 0.60 5.82
N LEU A 166 11.03 -0.54 5.77
CA LEU A 166 11.06 -1.57 6.81
C LEU A 166 12.46 -1.73 7.39
N ASP A 167 12.58 -1.81 8.71
CA ASP A 167 13.75 -2.35 9.39
C ASP A 167 13.66 -3.88 9.36
N LEU A 168 14.45 -4.50 8.50
CA LEU A 168 14.35 -5.94 8.26
C LEU A 168 14.80 -6.79 9.45
N ARG A 169 15.69 -6.28 10.28
CA ARG A 169 16.09 -6.95 11.52
C ARG A 169 14.90 -7.04 12.49
N GLN A 170 14.20 -5.91 12.69
CA GLN A 170 13.02 -5.89 13.56
C GLN A 170 11.87 -6.71 12.98
N VAL A 171 11.59 -6.60 11.67
CA VAL A 171 10.53 -7.38 11.00
C VAL A 171 10.78 -8.88 11.13
N ARG A 172 12.02 -9.33 10.93
CA ARG A 172 12.41 -10.75 11.13
C ARG A 172 12.25 -11.20 12.58
N ALA A 173 12.71 -10.38 13.54
CA ALA A 173 12.58 -10.70 14.97
C ALA A 173 11.10 -10.84 15.40
N LEU A 174 10.20 -10.04 14.81
CA LEU A 174 8.76 -10.12 15.03
C LEU A 174 8.10 -11.26 14.24
N GLY A 175 8.79 -11.91 13.32
CA GLY A 175 8.27 -12.99 12.48
C GLY A 175 7.08 -12.58 11.61
N VAL A 176 7.06 -11.32 11.11
CA VAL A 176 5.94 -10.79 10.32
C VAL A 176 6.21 -10.96 8.82
N ARG A 177 5.23 -11.47 8.09
CA ARG A 177 5.23 -11.60 6.63
C ARG A 177 3.87 -11.21 6.06
N PHE A 178 3.82 -10.93 4.76
CA PHE A 178 2.56 -10.68 4.06
C PHE A 178 1.74 -11.97 3.94
N ASP A 179 0.47 -11.90 4.32
CA ASP A 179 -0.41 -13.08 4.33
C ASP A 179 -0.88 -13.43 2.91
N PRO A 180 -0.56 -14.63 2.40
CA PRO A 180 -0.95 -15.04 1.04
C PRO A 180 -2.46 -15.11 0.85
N ARG A 181 -3.26 -15.27 1.91
CA ARG A 181 -4.73 -15.27 1.84
C ARG A 181 -5.30 -13.96 1.31
N LEU A 182 -4.56 -12.85 1.42
CA LEU A 182 -4.95 -11.53 0.91
C LEU A 182 -4.22 -11.13 -0.38
N GLY A 183 -3.40 -12.02 -0.94
CA GLY A 183 -2.57 -11.70 -2.11
C GLY A 183 -3.36 -11.30 -3.36
N LEU A 184 -4.57 -11.81 -3.57
CA LEU A 184 -5.42 -11.49 -4.71
C LEU A 184 -6.57 -10.53 -4.38
N SER A 185 -6.91 -10.36 -3.09
CA SER A 185 -8.02 -9.49 -2.67
C SER A 185 -7.57 -8.07 -2.31
N GLY A 186 -6.30 -7.87 -2.04
CA GLY A 186 -5.78 -6.65 -1.42
C GLY A 186 -6.07 -6.58 0.08
N GLY A 187 -5.45 -5.60 0.76
CA GLY A 187 -5.52 -5.44 2.21
C GLY A 187 -4.45 -6.22 2.97
N GLU A 188 -3.51 -6.83 2.26
CA GLU A 188 -2.33 -7.51 2.79
C GLU A 188 -1.41 -6.55 3.55
N ASP A 189 -1.30 -5.29 3.08
CA ASP A 189 -0.60 -4.19 3.74
C ASP A 189 -1.24 -3.81 5.08
N THR A 190 -2.56 -3.75 5.10
CA THR A 190 -3.35 -3.49 6.31
C THR A 190 -3.17 -4.60 7.34
N LEU A 191 -3.19 -5.86 6.90
CA LEU A 191 -2.98 -6.99 7.80
C LEU A 191 -1.53 -7.04 8.30
N PHE A 192 -0.55 -6.85 7.40
CA PHE A 192 0.88 -6.81 7.72
C PHE A 192 1.18 -5.74 8.77
N SER A 193 0.76 -4.50 8.53
CA SER A 193 1.03 -3.38 9.44
C SER A 193 0.36 -3.57 10.81
N ARG A 194 -0.88 -4.05 10.85
CA ARG A 194 -1.57 -4.36 12.12
C ARG A 194 -0.91 -5.50 12.89
N LEU A 195 -0.48 -6.55 12.17
CA LEU A 195 0.24 -7.66 12.79
C LEU A 195 1.57 -7.19 13.37
N LEU A 196 2.29 -6.31 12.65
CA LEU A 196 3.52 -5.70 13.08
C LEU A 196 3.33 -4.93 14.39
N VAL A 197 2.32 -4.04 14.46
CA VAL A 197 1.99 -3.27 15.67
C VAL A 197 1.53 -4.19 16.81
N ARG A 198 0.70 -5.21 16.52
CA ARG A 198 0.24 -6.19 17.52
C ARG A 198 1.39 -6.97 18.16
N ARG A 199 2.49 -7.18 17.42
CA ARG A 199 3.70 -7.85 17.92
C ARG A 199 4.72 -6.90 18.56
N GLY A 200 4.36 -5.64 18.79
CA GLY A 200 5.19 -4.64 19.45
C GLY A 200 6.06 -3.80 18.52
N GLY A 201 5.89 -3.94 17.20
CA GLY A 201 6.55 -3.07 16.22
C GLY A 201 5.92 -1.67 16.20
N ARG A 202 6.72 -0.65 15.85
CA ARG A 202 6.30 0.74 15.73
C ARG A 202 6.33 1.14 14.26
N ILE A 203 5.30 1.86 13.81
CA ILE A 203 5.24 2.46 12.47
C ILE A 203 5.16 3.97 12.64
N VAL A 204 6.03 4.69 11.97
CA VAL A 204 6.14 6.15 12.05
C VAL A 204 5.85 6.78 10.68
N TRP A 205 5.15 7.90 10.68
CA TRP A 205 4.87 8.70 9.49
C TRP A 205 6.04 9.60 9.13
N CYS A 206 6.34 9.73 7.82
CA CYS A 206 7.27 10.69 7.24
C CYS A 206 6.54 11.50 6.15
N ASP A 207 6.26 12.78 6.42
CA ASP A 207 5.51 13.66 5.50
C ASP A 207 6.37 14.19 4.34
N GLU A 208 7.69 14.26 4.53
CA GLU A 208 8.66 14.70 3.54
C GLU A 208 8.96 13.64 2.47
N SER A 209 8.78 12.37 2.80
CA SER A 209 8.91 11.28 1.82
C SER A 209 7.65 11.19 0.97
N VAL A 210 7.69 11.75 -0.25
CA VAL A 210 6.53 11.82 -1.13
C VAL A 210 6.75 11.01 -2.40
N ALA A 211 5.78 10.15 -2.72
CA ALA A 211 5.64 9.51 -4.03
C ALA A 211 4.34 9.97 -4.70
N ASP A 212 4.40 10.26 -5.99
CA ASP A 212 3.24 10.63 -6.82
C ASP A 212 2.60 9.38 -7.44
N ASP A 213 1.30 9.18 -7.25
CA ASP A 213 0.47 8.20 -7.95
C ASP A 213 -0.40 8.94 -8.98
N ASN A 214 -0.12 8.74 -10.25
CA ASN A 214 -0.91 9.31 -11.34
C ASN A 214 -2.15 8.44 -11.55
N VAL A 215 -3.30 8.91 -11.05
CA VAL A 215 -4.57 8.18 -11.10
C VAL A 215 -5.00 7.99 -12.56
N PRO A 216 -5.02 6.74 -13.09
CA PRO A 216 -5.51 6.51 -14.44
C PRO A 216 -6.98 6.89 -14.57
N ALA A 217 -7.41 7.40 -15.75
CA ALA A 217 -8.79 7.81 -16.00
C ALA A 217 -9.83 6.74 -15.63
N LYS A 218 -9.51 5.45 -15.89
CA LYS A 218 -10.34 4.29 -15.49
C LYS A 218 -10.57 4.16 -13.98
N ARG A 219 -9.66 4.73 -13.15
CA ARG A 219 -9.79 4.76 -11.68
C ARG A 219 -10.46 6.05 -11.18
N ALA A 220 -10.51 7.10 -11.99
CA ALA A 220 -11.12 8.39 -11.68
C ALA A 220 -12.63 8.41 -11.98
N THR A 221 -13.34 7.31 -11.77
CA THR A 221 -14.77 7.13 -12.06
C THR A 221 -15.57 6.82 -10.79
N ARG A 222 -16.84 7.21 -10.78
CA ARG A 222 -17.80 6.91 -9.69
C ARG A 222 -17.86 5.41 -9.40
N GLN A 223 -17.95 4.59 -10.45
CA GLN A 223 -18.02 3.13 -10.32
C GLN A 223 -16.80 2.58 -9.58
N TRP A 224 -15.61 2.97 -10.01
CA TRP A 224 -14.37 2.49 -9.40
C TRP A 224 -14.23 2.93 -7.94
N VAL A 225 -14.55 4.20 -7.62
CA VAL A 225 -14.50 4.72 -6.24
C VAL A 225 -15.45 3.94 -5.33
N LEU A 226 -16.67 3.63 -5.79
CA LEU A 226 -17.63 2.86 -5.02
C LEU A 226 -17.20 1.41 -4.82
N GLN A 227 -16.63 0.77 -5.85
CA GLN A 227 -16.07 -0.57 -5.75
C GLN A 227 -14.89 -0.60 -4.78
N ARG A 228 -13.95 0.36 -4.91
CA ARG A 228 -12.85 0.51 -3.96
C ARG A 228 -13.33 0.73 -2.52
N ALA A 229 -14.36 1.55 -2.31
CA ALA A 229 -14.92 1.77 -0.98
C ALA A 229 -15.46 0.47 -0.37
N TRP A 230 -16.20 -0.30 -1.16
CA TRP A 230 -16.69 -1.63 -0.74
C TRP A 230 -15.54 -2.56 -0.39
N ARG A 231 -14.53 -2.68 -1.28
CA ARG A 231 -13.34 -3.49 -1.05
C ARG A 231 -12.60 -3.11 0.23
N VAL A 232 -12.33 -1.80 0.43
CA VAL A 232 -11.66 -1.32 1.65
C VAL A 232 -12.44 -1.71 2.91
N GLY A 233 -13.78 -1.66 2.85
CA GLY A 233 -14.63 -2.15 3.95
C GLY A 233 -14.46 -3.64 4.19
N ASN A 234 -14.49 -4.44 3.13
CA ASN A 234 -14.32 -5.89 3.17
C ASN A 234 -12.96 -6.31 3.73
N CYS A 235 -11.87 -5.81 3.13
CA CYS A 235 -10.50 -6.13 3.55
C CYS A 235 -10.22 -5.69 5.00
N THR A 236 -10.77 -4.55 5.44
CA THR A 236 -10.61 -4.08 6.82
C THR A 236 -11.22 -5.06 7.82
N ALA A 237 -12.40 -5.63 7.51
CA ALA A 237 -13.04 -6.63 8.36
C ALA A 237 -12.29 -7.98 8.32
N LEU A 238 -11.89 -8.43 7.13
CA LEU A 238 -11.12 -9.67 6.97
C LEU A 238 -9.77 -9.62 7.69
N ALA A 239 -9.05 -8.50 7.62
CA ALA A 239 -7.78 -8.33 8.31
C ALA A 239 -7.93 -8.57 9.82
N ASP A 240 -8.98 -8.01 10.47
CA ASP A 240 -9.22 -8.24 11.89
C ASP A 240 -9.67 -9.68 12.20
N LEU A 241 -10.42 -10.33 11.29
CA LEU A 241 -10.76 -11.74 11.44
C LEU A 241 -9.53 -12.66 11.33
N TYR A 242 -8.55 -12.29 10.50
CA TYR A 242 -7.30 -13.05 10.37
C TYR A 242 -6.32 -12.79 11.51
N LEU A 243 -6.39 -11.59 12.12
CA LEU A 243 -5.64 -11.28 13.34
C LEU A 243 -6.19 -11.98 14.58
N ALA A 244 -7.45 -12.40 14.60
CA ALA A 244 -8.08 -13.04 15.75
C ALA A 244 -7.36 -14.36 16.09
N GLY A 245 -6.82 -14.45 17.31
CA GLY A 245 -6.07 -15.60 17.80
C GLY A 245 -6.95 -16.78 18.23
N ASN A 246 -8.24 -16.52 18.52
CA ASN A 246 -9.19 -17.53 18.99
C ASN A 246 -10.61 -17.27 18.47
N VAL A 247 -11.51 -18.21 18.75
CA VAL A 247 -12.91 -18.14 18.29
C VAL A 247 -13.66 -16.96 18.89
N ALA A 248 -13.43 -16.65 20.17
CA ALA A 248 -14.09 -15.53 20.85
C ALA A 248 -13.72 -14.19 20.23
N GLU A 249 -12.42 -13.93 20.01
CA GLU A 249 -11.95 -12.72 19.30
C GLU A 249 -12.55 -12.62 17.88
N ARG A 250 -12.67 -13.75 17.19
CA ARG A 250 -13.27 -13.80 15.86
C ARG A 250 -14.76 -13.45 15.89
N CYS A 251 -15.50 -13.98 16.87
CA CYS A 251 -16.90 -13.63 17.08
C CYS A 251 -17.06 -12.13 17.41
N VAL A 252 -16.26 -11.61 18.33
CA VAL A 252 -16.26 -10.17 18.66
C VAL A 252 -15.98 -9.30 17.43
N SER A 253 -14.98 -9.67 16.63
CA SER A 253 -14.67 -8.96 15.38
C SER A 253 -15.84 -9.00 14.39
N ARG A 254 -16.51 -10.15 14.22
CA ARG A 254 -17.70 -10.27 13.37
C ARG A 254 -18.83 -9.35 13.83
N VAL A 255 -19.18 -9.39 15.12
CA VAL A 255 -20.22 -8.52 15.68
C VAL A 255 -19.87 -7.06 15.49
N ARG A 256 -18.63 -6.67 15.84
CA ARG A 256 -18.13 -5.30 15.71
C ARG A 256 -18.24 -4.79 14.26
N TYR A 257 -17.82 -5.57 13.28
CA TYR A 257 -17.86 -5.15 11.87
C TYR A 257 -19.27 -5.20 11.29
N THR A 258 -20.13 -6.09 11.76
CA THR A 258 -21.56 -6.08 11.43
C THR A 258 -22.21 -4.78 11.90
N LEU A 259 -22.06 -4.41 13.18
CA LEU A 259 -22.63 -3.18 13.73
C LEU A 259 -22.07 -1.93 13.07
N ARG A 260 -20.73 -1.87 12.87
CA ARG A 260 -20.07 -0.75 12.16
C ARG A 260 -20.52 -0.67 10.70
N GLY A 261 -20.73 -1.80 10.04
CA GLY A 261 -21.23 -1.88 8.68
C GLY A 261 -22.65 -1.31 8.57
N LEU A 262 -23.56 -1.76 9.45
CA LEU A 262 -24.94 -1.27 9.52
C LEU A 262 -25.00 0.25 9.81
N ALA A 263 -24.24 0.72 10.80
CA ALA A 263 -24.17 2.14 11.13
C ALA A 263 -23.66 2.99 9.94
N ARG A 264 -22.67 2.49 9.18
CA ARG A 264 -22.16 3.18 7.98
C ARG A 264 -23.17 3.16 6.84
N ILE A 265 -23.93 2.09 6.67
CA ILE A 265 -25.00 2.02 5.67
C ILE A 265 -26.08 3.04 6.03
N ALA A 266 -26.60 3.02 7.26
CA ALA A 266 -27.63 3.94 7.70
C ALA A 266 -27.19 5.42 7.62
N GLY A 267 -26.04 5.74 8.24
CA GLY A 267 -25.50 7.11 8.22
C GLY A 267 -25.10 7.59 6.83
N GLY A 268 -24.57 6.67 6.00
CA GLY A 268 -24.23 6.96 4.60
C GLY A 268 -25.47 7.24 3.76
N THR A 269 -26.52 6.43 3.90
CA THR A 269 -27.80 6.63 3.19
C THR A 269 -28.49 7.91 3.62
N LEU A 270 -28.52 8.20 4.94
CA LEU A 270 -29.06 9.45 5.45
C LEU A 270 -28.32 10.66 4.88
N ARG A 271 -26.97 10.62 4.92
CA ARG A 271 -26.13 11.69 4.34
C ARG A 271 -26.36 11.87 2.84
N TYR A 272 -26.54 10.79 2.10
CA TYR A 272 -26.88 10.80 0.68
C TYR A 272 -28.23 11.50 0.47
N ALA A 273 -29.26 11.09 1.22
CA ALA A 273 -30.58 11.67 1.12
C ALA A 273 -30.59 13.18 1.46
N VAL A 274 -29.90 13.58 2.53
CA VAL A 274 -29.74 15.01 2.88
C VAL A 274 -29.02 15.75 1.75
N GLY A 275 -27.94 15.18 1.19
CA GLY A 275 -27.23 15.78 0.06
C GLY A 275 -28.14 16.04 -1.14
N ARG A 276 -29.01 15.09 -1.46
CA ARG A 276 -30.03 15.22 -2.52
C ARG A 276 -31.03 16.34 -2.23
N LEU A 277 -31.51 16.43 -1.00
CA LEU A 277 -32.48 17.42 -0.58
C LEU A 277 -31.94 18.85 -0.60
N VAL A 278 -30.66 19.04 -0.19
CA VAL A 278 -30.05 20.39 -0.12
C VAL A 278 -29.19 20.71 -1.36
N GLY A 279 -29.22 19.88 -2.40
CA GLY A 279 -28.44 20.10 -3.64
C GLY A 279 -26.92 20.05 -3.44
N SER A 280 -26.41 19.26 -2.48
CA SER A 280 -24.99 19.17 -2.19
C SER A 280 -24.36 17.89 -2.74
N ASP A 281 -23.73 17.98 -3.91
CA ASP A 281 -23.00 16.85 -4.55
C ASP A 281 -21.97 16.22 -3.62
N ARG A 282 -21.31 17.04 -2.79
CA ARG A 282 -20.31 16.56 -1.83
C ARG A 282 -20.91 15.63 -0.77
N HIS A 283 -22.08 16.00 -0.22
CA HIS A 283 -22.78 15.16 0.75
C HIS A 283 -23.33 13.90 0.09
N GLU A 284 -23.87 14.01 -1.11
CA GLU A 284 -24.33 12.88 -1.91
C GLU A 284 -23.19 11.88 -2.15
N ALA A 285 -22.09 12.34 -2.72
CA ALA A 285 -20.95 11.49 -3.06
C ALA A 285 -20.35 10.78 -1.83
N ARG A 286 -20.13 11.53 -0.75
CA ARG A 286 -19.57 10.98 0.49
C ARG A 286 -20.52 10.05 1.21
N GLY A 287 -21.83 10.33 1.15
CA GLY A 287 -22.88 9.47 1.69
C GLY A 287 -22.86 8.10 1.02
N LEU A 288 -22.92 8.09 -0.32
CA LEU A 288 -22.95 6.87 -1.11
C LEU A 288 -21.67 6.02 -0.91
N ARG A 289 -20.50 6.66 -0.92
CA ARG A 289 -19.23 5.98 -0.64
C ARG A 289 -19.21 5.35 0.77
N THR A 290 -19.76 6.08 1.77
CA THR A 290 -19.80 5.58 3.16
C THR A 290 -20.70 4.35 3.27
N ALA A 291 -21.87 4.38 2.64
CA ALA A 291 -22.79 3.24 2.60
C ALA A 291 -22.15 2.02 1.91
N ARG A 292 -21.49 2.22 0.76
CA ARG A 292 -20.77 1.14 0.05
C ARG A 292 -19.65 0.52 0.89
N ARG A 293 -18.90 1.35 1.64
CA ARG A 293 -17.89 0.84 2.58
C ARG A 293 -18.53 0.01 3.71
N GLY A 294 -19.70 0.42 4.20
CA GLY A 294 -20.46 -0.36 5.18
C GLY A 294 -20.90 -1.72 4.66
N GLN A 295 -21.38 -1.80 3.42
CA GLN A 295 -21.73 -3.06 2.75
C GLN A 295 -20.51 -4.00 2.63
N GLY A 296 -19.33 -3.45 2.28
CA GLY A 296 -18.09 -4.20 2.29
C GLY A 296 -17.73 -4.76 3.67
N MET A 297 -17.91 -3.97 4.74
CA MET A 297 -17.69 -4.44 6.11
C MET A 297 -18.59 -5.61 6.48
N LEU A 298 -19.86 -5.58 6.11
CA LEU A 298 -20.79 -6.69 6.32
C LEU A 298 -20.36 -7.96 5.58
N SER A 299 -19.95 -7.81 4.32
CA SER A 299 -19.42 -8.92 3.53
C SER A 299 -18.17 -9.54 4.18
N GLY A 300 -17.20 -8.72 4.57
CA GLY A 300 -15.99 -9.18 5.24
C GLY A 300 -16.26 -9.83 6.61
N ALA A 301 -17.22 -9.29 7.39
CA ALA A 301 -17.63 -9.88 8.67
C ALA A 301 -18.19 -11.31 8.52
N ARG A 302 -18.81 -11.63 7.37
CA ARG A 302 -19.26 -12.98 7.01
C ARG A 302 -18.12 -13.89 6.56
N GLY A 303 -16.92 -13.32 6.29
CA GLY A 303 -15.75 -14.05 5.78
C GLY A 303 -15.71 -14.14 4.24
N THR A 304 -16.58 -13.43 3.53
CA THR A 304 -16.58 -13.42 2.07
C THR A 304 -15.38 -12.60 1.57
N ARG A 305 -14.57 -13.20 0.69
CA ARG A 305 -13.41 -12.54 0.08
C ARG A 305 -13.76 -12.07 -1.33
N PHE A 306 -13.22 -10.93 -1.72
CA PHE A 306 -13.34 -10.38 -3.06
C PHE A 306 -11.95 -10.31 -3.70
N ASP A 307 -11.73 -11.06 -4.76
CA ASP A 307 -10.45 -11.13 -5.43
C ASP A 307 -10.39 -10.08 -6.57
N GLU A 308 -9.89 -8.88 -6.25
CA GLU A 308 -9.74 -7.77 -7.23
C GLU A 308 -8.63 -8.06 -8.26
N TYR A 309 -7.60 -8.75 -7.81
CA TYR A 309 -6.45 -9.13 -8.63
C TYR A 309 -6.59 -10.56 -9.18
N ALA A 310 -7.83 -11.09 -9.21
CA ALA A 310 -8.07 -12.36 -9.87
C ALA A 310 -7.55 -12.29 -11.32
N ARG A 311 -6.56 -13.11 -11.61
CA ARG A 311 -5.96 -13.19 -12.93
C ARG A 311 -6.80 -14.16 -13.75
N SER A 312 -7.37 -13.70 -14.86
CA SER A 312 -7.90 -14.65 -15.84
C SER A 312 -6.77 -15.59 -16.24
N VAL A 313 -6.99 -16.88 -16.01
CA VAL A 313 -6.13 -17.92 -16.59
C VAL A 313 -6.32 -17.78 -18.09
N ALA A 314 -5.29 -17.27 -18.78
CA ALA A 314 -5.24 -17.25 -20.24
C ALA A 314 -4.79 -18.61 -20.72
#